data_0cadf8be52b29f357a6a3b50d137190a
#
_entry.id   0cadf8be52b29f357a6a3b50d137190a
#
_cell.length_a   1.000
_cell.length_b   1.000
_cell.length_c   1.000
_cell.angle_alpha   90.00
_cell.angle_beta   90.00
_cell.angle_gamma   90.00
#
_symmetry.space_group_name_H-M   'P 1'
#
loop_
_entity.id
_entity.type
_entity.pdbx_description
1 polymer ?
#
loop_
_entity_poly.entity_id
_entity_poly.type
_entity_poly.pdbx_seq_one_letter_code
_entity_poly.pdbx_strand_id
1 'polypeptide(L)'
;MLQKTKGIVLHTLKYNDTSIIVDMYTELSGRASFLVSVPRSRKAAVKSVLFQPLSFIEFEADYRPNATLYRIKEAKSFYPFSSIPYDPYKSCMALFLSEFLYRAVREEGENRPLFAYLQHSIIWLDECREGFANFHLVFLMRLSRFLGLYPNLEDYHAGDYFDLLNACFTSVRPQLHSSYINPEEAGRLRLLMRMNYETMHLFGMSRAERARCLTIMNDYYRLHLPDFPTLKSLEVLKELFD
;
A
#
# COMPACT_ATOMS: atom_id res chain seq x y z
N MET A 1 -27.22 9.42 -5.41
CA MET A 1 -27.65 8.14 -6.05
C MET A 1 -27.09 7.00 -5.23
N LEU A 2 -27.94 6.05 -4.84
CA LEU A 2 -27.49 4.89 -4.08
C LEU A 2 -26.73 3.93 -5.00
N GLN A 3 -25.51 3.55 -4.60
CA GLN A 3 -24.65 2.69 -5.41
C GLN A 3 -23.96 1.64 -4.53
N LYS A 4 -23.97 0.40 -5.00
CA LYS A 4 -23.29 -0.72 -4.34
C LYS A 4 -21.92 -0.92 -4.98
N THR A 5 -20.88 -1.00 -4.15
CA THR A 5 -19.49 -1.18 -4.60
C THR A 5 -18.67 -1.94 -3.54
N LYS A 6 -17.43 -2.27 -3.92
CA LYS A 6 -16.42 -2.83 -3.02
C LYS A 6 -15.34 -1.78 -2.73
N GLY A 7 -14.74 -1.87 -1.55
CA GLY A 7 -13.65 -1.00 -1.16
C GLY A 7 -12.64 -1.71 -0.25
N ILE A 8 -11.44 -1.19 -0.26
CA ILE A 8 -10.31 -1.57 0.60
C ILE A 8 -10.09 -0.43 1.57
N VAL A 9 -10.16 -0.69 2.87
CA VAL A 9 -9.98 0.33 3.91
C VAL A 9 -8.53 0.77 3.97
N LEU A 10 -8.27 2.07 3.81
CA LEU A 10 -6.94 2.65 3.87
C LEU A 10 -6.69 3.41 5.17
N HIS A 11 -7.69 4.15 5.65
CA HIS A 11 -7.55 4.96 6.84
C HIS A 11 -8.89 5.13 7.55
N THR A 12 -8.86 5.22 8.86
CA THR A 12 -10.06 5.44 9.68
C THR A 12 -9.79 6.52 10.70
N LEU A 13 -10.68 7.52 10.77
CA LEU A 13 -10.60 8.64 11.70
C LEU A 13 -11.87 8.70 12.54
N LYS A 14 -11.74 8.82 13.85
CA LYS A 14 -12.89 9.10 14.72
C LYS A 14 -13.43 10.50 14.42
N TYR A 15 -14.69 10.59 14.01
CA TYR A 15 -15.37 11.86 13.73
C TYR A 15 -16.11 12.39 14.96
N ASN A 16 -16.88 11.51 15.61
CA ASN A 16 -17.56 11.78 16.89
C ASN A 16 -17.82 10.46 17.64
N ASP A 17 -18.64 10.47 18.69
CA ASP A 17 -18.87 9.28 19.53
C ASP A 17 -19.61 8.15 18.83
N THR A 18 -20.33 8.44 17.74
CA THR A 18 -21.18 7.48 17.02
C THR A 18 -20.82 7.38 15.54
N SER A 19 -19.80 8.08 15.08
CA SER A 19 -19.43 8.12 13.66
C SER A 19 -17.93 8.15 13.46
N ILE A 20 -17.48 7.49 12.38
CA ILE A 20 -16.11 7.50 11.89
C ILE A 20 -16.09 7.97 10.44
N ILE A 21 -14.98 8.57 10.01
CA ILE A 21 -14.67 8.77 8.60
C ILE A 21 -13.75 7.64 8.19
N VAL A 22 -14.09 6.97 7.09
CA VAL A 22 -13.31 5.87 6.52
C VAL A 22 -12.90 6.24 5.11
N ASP A 23 -11.62 6.23 4.88
CA ASP A 23 -11.03 6.43 3.57
C ASP A 23 -10.77 5.08 2.93
N MET A 24 -11.31 4.84 1.74
CA MET A 24 -11.19 3.58 1.03
C MET A 24 -10.72 3.80 -0.41
N TYR A 25 -10.02 2.81 -0.95
CA TYR A 25 -9.87 2.66 -2.39
C TYR A 25 -10.99 1.77 -2.90
N THR A 26 -11.86 2.31 -3.74
CA THR A 26 -13.08 1.63 -4.20
C THR A 26 -12.95 1.16 -5.65
N GLU A 27 -13.68 0.10 -5.99
CA GLU A 27 -13.68 -0.49 -7.33
C GLU A 27 -14.22 0.47 -8.40
N LEU A 28 -15.26 1.26 -8.05
CA LEU A 28 -16.00 2.09 -9.01
C LEU A 28 -15.64 3.58 -8.98
N SER A 29 -14.97 4.06 -7.93
CA SER A 29 -14.72 5.50 -7.77
C SER A 29 -13.30 5.82 -7.34
N GLY A 30 -12.40 4.81 -7.29
CA GLY A 30 -11.05 5.00 -6.79
C GLY A 30 -11.04 5.45 -5.31
N ARG A 31 -10.22 6.43 -5.00
CA ARG A 31 -10.06 6.96 -3.64
C ARG A 31 -11.28 7.81 -3.24
N ALA A 32 -11.96 7.41 -2.17
CA ALA A 32 -13.12 8.13 -1.66
C ALA A 32 -13.22 8.06 -0.13
N SER A 33 -13.85 9.08 0.47
CA SER A 33 -14.06 9.19 1.92
C SER A 33 -15.54 8.99 2.27
N PHE A 34 -15.77 8.26 3.35
CA PHE A 34 -17.12 7.86 3.75
C PHE A 34 -17.36 8.15 5.23
N LEU A 35 -18.50 8.75 5.53
CA LEU A 35 -19.03 8.86 6.88
C LEU A 35 -19.83 7.60 7.21
N VAL A 36 -19.42 6.93 8.28
CA VAL A 36 -20.02 5.68 8.75
C VAL A 36 -20.58 5.89 10.15
N SER A 37 -21.84 5.57 10.34
CA SER A 37 -22.46 5.53 11.67
C SER A 37 -22.13 4.20 12.34
N VAL A 38 -21.49 4.26 13.52
CA VAL A 38 -21.07 3.08 14.32
C VAL A 38 -21.59 3.22 15.75
N PRO A 39 -22.92 3.11 15.96
CA PRO A 39 -23.48 3.22 17.29
C PRO A 39 -22.97 2.09 18.20
N ARG A 40 -22.86 2.37 19.49
CA ARG A 40 -22.35 1.41 20.50
C ARG A 40 -23.25 0.19 20.71
N SER A 41 -24.42 0.16 20.10
CA SER A 41 -25.40 -0.94 20.23
C SER A 41 -24.88 -2.24 19.63
N ARG A 42 -25.05 -3.36 20.32
CA ARG A 42 -24.77 -4.72 19.81
C ARG A 42 -25.58 -5.07 18.55
N LYS A 43 -26.75 -4.41 18.34
CA LYS A 43 -27.64 -4.58 17.18
C LYS A 43 -27.32 -3.62 16.04
N ALA A 44 -26.21 -2.85 16.10
CA ALA A 44 -25.82 -1.95 15.03
C ALA A 44 -25.64 -2.71 13.71
N ALA A 45 -26.25 -2.20 12.64
CA ALA A 45 -26.14 -2.77 11.29
C ALA A 45 -24.70 -2.73 10.76
N VAL A 46 -23.93 -1.73 11.22
CA VAL A 46 -22.52 -1.56 10.86
C VAL A 46 -21.67 -1.47 12.12
N LYS A 47 -20.63 -2.28 12.21
CA LYS A 47 -19.70 -2.34 13.35
C LYS A 47 -18.34 -1.75 12.96
N SER A 48 -17.74 -0.98 13.86
CA SER A 48 -16.40 -0.38 13.63
C SER A 48 -15.31 -1.41 13.33
N VAL A 49 -15.43 -2.63 13.84
CA VAL A 49 -14.48 -3.74 13.57
C VAL A 49 -14.36 -4.09 12.09
N LEU A 50 -15.34 -3.74 11.26
CA LEU A 50 -15.26 -3.94 9.81
C LEU A 50 -14.21 -3.06 9.14
N PHE A 51 -13.89 -1.90 9.74
CA PHE A 51 -13.05 -0.88 9.12
C PHE A 51 -11.61 -0.90 9.66
N GLN A 52 -11.04 -2.10 9.77
CA GLN A 52 -9.62 -2.28 10.08
C GLN A 52 -8.75 -2.04 8.84
N PRO A 53 -7.46 -1.69 9.01
CA PRO A 53 -6.54 -1.50 7.89
C PRO A 53 -6.60 -2.65 6.89
N LEU A 54 -6.69 -2.31 5.60
CA LEU A 54 -6.81 -3.21 4.43
C LEU A 54 -8.07 -4.09 4.40
N SER A 55 -9.00 -3.99 5.36
CA SER A 55 -10.24 -4.78 5.33
C SER A 55 -11.01 -4.57 4.03
N PHE A 56 -11.61 -5.65 3.54
CA PHE A 56 -12.42 -5.67 2.32
C PHE A 56 -13.89 -5.53 2.64
N ILE A 57 -14.49 -4.46 2.16
CA ILE A 57 -15.87 -4.08 2.47
C ILE A 57 -16.69 -4.02 1.18
N GLU A 58 -17.80 -4.76 1.15
CA GLU A 58 -18.91 -4.52 0.22
C GLU A 58 -19.91 -3.62 0.92
N PHE A 59 -20.27 -2.51 0.28
CA PHE A 59 -21.11 -1.50 0.91
C PHE A 59 -22.02 -0.80 -0.09
N GLU A 60 -23.07 -0.18 0.44
CA GLU A 60 -23.97 0.70 -0.27
C GLU A 60 -23.83 2.12 0.24
N ALA A 61 -23.54 3.07 -0.65
CA ALA A 61 -23.34 4.47 -0.31
C ALA A 61 -24.20 5.40 -1.16
N ASP A 62 -24.57 6.54 -0.58
CA ASP A 62 -25.28 7.62 -1.27
C ASP A 62 -24.27 8.59 -1.87
N TYR A 63 -24.02 8.40 -3.16
CA TYR A 63 -23.12 9.27 -3.94
C TYR A 63 -23.89 10.52 -4.39
N ARG A 64 -23.41 11.69 -3.99
CA ARG A 64 -23.97 12.99 -4.34
C ARG A 64 -22.99 13.76 -5.23
N PRO A 65 -23.44 14.41 -6.28
CA PRO A 65 -22.60 15.29 -7.08
C PRO A 65 -21.91 16.34 -6.19
N ASN A 66 -20.65 16.61 -6.45
CA ASN A 66 -19.83 17.61 -5.74
C ASN A 66 -19.61 17.36 -4.23
N ALA A 67 -19.97 16.17 -3.70
CA ALA A 67 -19.66 15.83 -2.33
C ALA A 67 -18.25 15.22 -2.24
N THR A 68 -17.51 15.62 -1.23
CA THR A 68 -16.20 15.03 -0.87
C THR A 68 -16.30 13.95 0.19
N LEU A 69 -17.48 13.82 0.83
CA LEU A 69 -17.75 12.85 1.88
C LEU A 69 -19.12 12.20 1.62
N TYR A 70 -19.12 10.89 1.40
CA TYR A 70 -20.30 10.10 1.15
C TYR A 70 -20.78 9.39 2.43
N ARG A 71 -22.02 8.94 2.47
CA ARG A 71 -22.57 8.23 3.63
C ARG A 71 -22.82 6.76 3.29
N ILE A 72 -22.22 5.85 4.06
CA ILE A 72 -22.50 4.42 3.99
C ILE A 72 -23.81 4.14 4.72
N LYS A 73 -24.71 3.37 4.08
CA LYS A 73 -25.95 2.88 4.65
C LYS A 73 -25.80 1.47 5.20
N GLU A 74 -25.22 0.58 4.39
CA GLU A 74 -24.97 -0.81 4.73
C GLU A 74 -23.56 -1.20 4.36
N ALA A 75 -22.93 -2.03 5.18
CA ALA A 75 -21.59 -2.54 4.93
C ALA A 75 -21.44 -3.95 5.51
N LYS A 76 -20.72 -4.80 4.78
CA LYS A 76 -20.30 -6.14 5.24
C LYS A 76 -18.91 -6.44 4.72
N SER A 77 -18.19 -7.30 5.43
CA SER A 77 -16.96 -7.88 4.90
C SER A 77 -17.32 -8.88 3.79
N PHE A 78 -16.62 -8.80 2.66
CA PHE A 78 -16.77 -9.81 1.60
C PHE A 78 -15.61 -10.82 1.57
N TYR A 79 -14.56 -10.58 2.36
CA TYR A 79 -13.46 -11.51 2.59
C TYR A 79 -12.94 -11.30 4.02
N PRO A 80 -13.32 -12.14 4.97
CA PRO A 80 -12.78 -12.08 6.33
C PRO A 80 -11.35 -12.64 6.34
N PHE A 81 -10.40 -11.86 6.84
CA PHE A 81 -9.01 -12.30 6.96
C PHE A 81 -8.87 -13.45 7.96
N SER A 82 -8.05 -14.43 7.58
CA SER A 82 -7.77 -15.63 8.38
C SER A 82 -6.45 -15.56 9.14
N SER A 83 -5.49 -14.77 8.70
CA SER A 83 -4.16 -14.70 9.29
C SER A 83 -3.66 -13.29 9.56
N ILE A 84 -3.94 -12.31 8.70
CA ILE A 84 -3.44 -10.94 8.87
C ILE A 84 -3.70 -10.37 10.27
N PRO A 85 -4.89 -10.50 10.89
CA PRO A 85 -5.13 -9.95 12.23
C PRO A 85 -4.43 -10.71 13.38
N TYR A 86 -3.95 -11.92 13.12
CA TYR A 86 -3.44 -12.83 14.16
C TYR A 86 -1.93 -13.05 14.08
N ASP A 87 -1.31 -12.74 12.95
CA ASP A 87 0.14 -12.79 12.75
C ASP A 87 0.72 -11.38 12.93
N PRO A 88 1.63 -11.14 13.90
CA PRO A 88 2.16 -9.81 14.17
C PRO A 88 2.94 -9.23 13.00
N TYR A 89 3.65 -10.05 12.21
CA TYR A 89 4.38 -9.60 11.02
C TYR A 89 3.43 -9.14 9.93
N LYS A 90 2.37 -9.93 9.66
CA LYS A 90 1.35 -9.57 8.67
C LYS A 90 0.53 -8.35 9.10
N SER A 91 0.18 -8.27 10.39
CA SER A 91 -0.52 -7.10 10.93
C SER A 91 0.29 -5.82 10.76
N CYS A 92 1.60 -5.87 11.05
CA CYS A 92 2.49 -4.73 10.87
C CYS A 92 2.66 -4.36 9.39
N MET A 93 2.80 -5.34 8.49
CA MET A 93 2.80 -5.10 7.04
C MET A 93 1.48 -4.47 6.59
N ALA A 94 0.34 -4.94 7.09
CA ALA A 94 -0.97 -4.38 6.75
C ALA A 94 -1.12 -2.93 7.21
N LEU A 95 -0.65 -2.58 8.41
CA LEU A 95 -0.62 -1.20 8.89
C LEU A 95 0.25 -0.31 8.00
N PHE A 96 1.45 -0.77 7.66
CA PHE A 96 2.35 -0.04 6.78
C PHE A 96 1.74 0.16 5.38
N LEU A 97 1.24 -0.90 4.75
CA LEU A 97 0.67 -0.83 3.42
C LEU A 97 -0.61 0.02 3.38
N SER A 98 -1.41 -0.01 4.44
CA SER A 98 -2.61 0.83 4.58
C SER A 98 -2.24 2.31 4.60
N GLU A 99 -1.26 2.71 5.44
CA GLU A 99 -0.77 4.09 5.50
C GLU A 99 -0.11 4.49 4.17
N PHE A 100 0.72 3.61 3.60
CA PHE A 100 1.38 3.85 2.32
C PHE A 100 0.36 4.11 1.19
N LEU A 101 -0.61 3.21 1.02
CA LEU A 101 -1.66 3.34 0.02
C LEU A 101 -2.52 4.60 0.26
N TYR A 102 -2.85 4.91 1.51
CA TYR A 102 -3.59 6.13 1.85
C TYR A 102 -2.92 7.40 1.29
N ARG A 103 -1.59 7.38 1.17
CA ARG A 103 -0.80 8.50 0.61
C ARG A 103 -0.56 8.35 -0.89
N ALA A 104 -0.21 7.15 -1.34
CA ALA A 104 0.19 6.90 -2.72
C ALA A 104 -0.97 6.99 -3.72
N VAL A 105 -2.18 6.56 -3.34
CA VAL A 105 -3.35 6.57 -4.24
C VAL A 105 -4.30 7.74 -3.97
N ARG A 106 -3.79 8.84 -3.43
CA ARG A 106 -4.63 9.99 -3.03
C ARG A 106 -5.38 10.61 -4.20
N GLU A 107 -4.73 10.72 -5.35
CA GLU A 107 -5.29 11.34 -6.56
C GLU A 107 -5.84 10.29 -7.56
N GLU A 108 -5.82 9.00 -7.19
CA GLU A 108 -6.26 7.93 -8.08
C GLU A 108 -7.78 7.83 -8.14
N GLY A 109 -8.33 8.01 -9.34
CA GLY A 109 -9.73 7.76 -9.67
C GLY A 109 -10.04 6.28 -9.88
N GLU A 110 -11.12 5.97 -10.61
CA GLU A 110 -11.48 4.59 -10.98
C GLU A 110 -10.34 3.93 -11.77
N ASN A 111 -9.79 2.84 -11.22
CA ASN A 111 -8.79 2.02 -11.86
C ASN A 111 -9.00 0.56 -11.43
N ARG A 112 -9.81 -0.17 -12.19
CA ARG A 112 -10.14 -1.57 -11.90
C ARG A 112 -8.91 -2.50 -11.88
N PRO A 113 -7.93 -2.38 -12.78
CA PRO A 113 -6.69 -3.15 -12.68
C PRO A 113 -5.92 -2.91 -11.39
N LEU A 114 -5.83 -1.66 -10.92
CA LEU A 114 -5.21 -1.35 -9.63
C LEU A 114 -6.01 -1.96 -8.48
N PHE A 115 -7.35 -1.82 -8.47
CA PHE A 115 -8.19 -2.43 -7.43
C PHE A 115 -7.99 -3.96 -7.37
N ALA A 116 -8.02 -4.62 -8.52
CA ALA A 116 -7.79 -6.07 -8.61
C ALA A 116 -6.39 -6.45 -8.11
N TYR A 117 -5.36 -5.68 -8.48
CA TYR A 117 -4.00 -5.89 -7.98
C TYR A 117 -3.92 -5.80 -6.46
N LEU A 118 -4.48 -4.74 -5.87
CA LEU A 118 -4.51 -4.56 -4.41
C LEU A 118 -5.24 -5.72 -3.72
N GLN A 119 -6.42 -6.08 -4.23
CA GLN A 119 -7.20 -7.18 -3.69
C GLN A 119 -6.44 -8.51 -3.73
N HIS A 120 -5.91 -8.90 -4.88
CA HIS A 120 -5.18 -10.17 -5.04
C HIS A 120 -3.93 -10.20 -4.16
N SER A 121 -3.19 -9.09 -4.07
CA SER A 121 -1.98 -9.02 -3.26
C SER A 121 -2.26 -9.18 -1.77
N ILE A 122 -3.30 -8.53 -1.25
CA ILE A 122 -3.67 -8.60 0.16
C ILE A 122 -4.21 -9.99 0.51
N ILE A 123 -5.02 -10.60 -0.37
CA ILE A 123 -5.50 -11.99 -0.21
C ILE A 123 -4.30 -12.94 -0.19
N TRP A 124 -3.34 -12.77 -1.10
CA TRP A 124 -2.13 -13.59 -1.12
C TRP A 124 -1.37 -13.51 0.21
N LEU A 125 -1.20 -12.32 0.79
CA LEU A 125 -0.57 -12.15 2.10
C LEU A 125 -1.35 -12.88 3.20
N ASP A 126 -2.67 -12.81 3.17
CA ASP A 126 -3.52 -13.48 4.18
C ASP A 126 -3.38 -15.01 4.09
N GLU A 127 -3.39 -15.57 2.88
CA GLU A 127 -3.35 -17.01 2.64
C GLU A 127 -1.94 -17.63 2.78
N CYS A 128 -0.88 -16.85 2.54
CA CYS A 128 0.49 -17.32 2.60
C CYS A 128 0.88 -17.67 4.04
N ARG A 129 1.39 -18.89 4.27
CA ARG A 129 1.79 -19.36 5.60
C ARG A 129 3.22 -19.01 5.96
N GLU A 130 4.12 -18.99 4.98
CA GLU A 130 5.56 -18.78 5.17
C GLU A 130 6.19 -18.16 3.93
N GLY A 131 7.42 -17.67 4.04
CA GLY A 131 8.16 -17.10 2.89
C GLY A 131 7.74 -15.69 2.48
N PHE A 132 6.89 -14.99 3.25
CA PHE A 132 6.35 -13.66 2.94
C PHE A 132 7.22 -12.48 3.40
N ALA A 133 8.42 -12.72 3.91
CA ALA A 133 9.28 -11.65 4.48
C ALA A 133 9.58 -10.51 3.50
N ASN A 134 9.65 -10.77 2.19
CA ASN A 134 9.90 -9.79 1.15
C ASN A 134 8.62 -9.23 0.50
N PHE A 135 7.43 -9.61 0.99
CA PHE A 135 6.14 -9.27 0.39
C PHE A 135 5.96 -7.76 0.13
N HIS A 136 6.25 -6.94 1.13
CA HIS A 136 6.08 -5.49 1.05
C HIS A 136 6.98 -4.85 -0.03
N LEU A 137 8.18 -5.38 -0.26
CA LEU A 137 9.08 -4.91 -1.33
C LEU A 137 8.50 -5.25 -2.71
N VAL A 138 8.05 -6.49 -2.90
CA VAL A 138 7.41 -6.93 -4.15
C VAL A 138 6.14 -6.11 -4.41
N PHE A 139 5.33 -5.91 -3.37
CA PHE A 139 4.11 -5.12 -3.45
C PHE A 139 4.40 -3.69 -3.93
N LEU A 140 5.32 -2.98 -3.29
CA LEU A 140 5.64 -1.61 -3.66
C LEU A 140 6.23 -1.53 -5.08
N MET A 141 7.15 -2.42 -5.44
CA MET A 141 7.74 -2.45 -6.78
C MET A 141 6.67 -2.63 -7.87
N ARG A 142 5.69 -3.50 -7.64
CA ARG A 142 4.60 -3.70 -8.61
C ARG A 142 3.59 -2.57 -8.61
N LEU A 143 3.30 -1.98 -7.45
CA LEU A 143 2.41 -0.82 -7.33
C LEU A 143 2.91 0.36 -8.18
N SER A 144 4.23 0.57 -8.26
CA SER A 144 4.82 1.66 -9.07
C SER A 144 4.41 1.62 -10.54
N ARG A 145 4.12 0.43 -11.10
CA ARG A 145 3.62 0.27 -12.48
C ARG A 145 2.23 0.88 -12.66
N PHE A 146 1.34 0.68 -11.68
CA PHE A 146 -0.02 1.21 -11.74
C PHE A 146 -0.07 2.72 -11.56
N LEU A 147 0.92 3.28 -10.86
CA LEU A 147 1.05 4.72 -10.62
C LEU A 147 1.91 5.44 -11.68
N GLY A 148 2.36 4.74 -12.71
CA GLY A 148 3.22 5.32 -13.74
C GLY A 148 4.63 5.68 -13.27
N LEU A 149 5.06 5.12 -12.14
CA LEU A 149 6.34 5.40 -11.48
C LEU A 149 7.34 4.25 -11.62
N TYR A 150 7.11 3.31 -12.53
CA TYR A 150 7.99 2.15 -12.65
C TYR A 150 9.37 2.57 -13.16
N PRO A 151 10.45 2.31 -12.40
CA PRO A 151 11.78 2.76 -12.79
C PRO A 151 12.29 2.03 -14.05
N ASN A 152 13.09 2.71 -14.86
CA ASN A 152 13.78 2.08 -15.98
C ASN A 152 15.00 1.31 -15.43
N LEU A 153 14.92 -0.01 -15.42
CA LEU A 153 15.94 -0.89 -14.89
C LEU A 153 16.55 -1.79 -15.99
N GLU A 154 16.30 -1.49 -17.27
CA GLU A 154 16.73 -2.34 -18.39
C GLU A 154 18.21 -2.19 -18.72
N ASP A 155 18.77 -0.99 -18.60
CA ASP A 155 20.13 -0.64 -19.03
C ASP A 155 21.18 -0.76 -17.91
N TYR A 156 21.01 -1.70 -16.98
CA TYR A 156 21.96 -1.89 -15.88
C TYR A 156 23.28 -2.50 -16.35
N HIS A 157 24.40 -1.84 -16.00
CA HIS A 157 25.75 -2.41 -16.08
C HIS A 157 26.38 -2.48 -14.69
N ALA A 158 27.25 -3.45 -14.48
CA ALA A 158 27.97 -3.57 -13.21
C ALA A 158 28.82 -2.31 -12.95
N GLY A 159 28.65 -1.69 -11.80
CA GLY A 159 29.30 -0.43 -11.46
C GLY A 159 28.45 0.83 -11.68
N ASP A 160 27.24 0.69 -12.22
CA ASP A 160 26.34 1.83 -12.40
C ASP A 160 25.74 2.29 -11.06
N TYR A 161 25.57 3.59 -10.95
CA TYR A 161 24.69 4.24 -9.98
C TYR A 161 23.23 4.10 -10.43
N PHE A 162 22.28 4.19 -9.49
CA PHE A 162 20.89 4.39 -9.84
C PHE A 162 20.45 5.80 -9.43
N ASP A 163 20.08 6.60 -10.40
CA ASP A 163 19.53 7.94 -10.20
C ASP A 163 18.06 7.85 -9.81
N LEU A 164 17.77 8.13 -8.53
CA LEU A 164 16.40 8.06 -8.01
C LEU A 164 15.49 9.15 -8.59
N LEU A 165 16.06 10.30 -8.97
CA LEU A 165 15.28 11.44 -9.51
C LEU A 165 14.90 11.20 -10.98
N ASN A 166 15.83 10.66 -11.78
CA ASN A 166 15.60 10.35 -13.18
C ASN A 166 15.11 8.90 -13.41
N ALA A 167 15.01 8.11 -12.34
CA ALA A 167 14.51 6.73 -12.36
C ALA A 167 15.26 5.79 -13.33
N CYS A 168 16.58 5.93 -13.47
CA CYS A 168 17.39 5.16 -14.41
C CYS A 168 18.80 4.88 -13.88
N PHE A 169 19.47 3.88 -14.49
CA PHE A 169 20.90 3.64 -14.26
C PHE A 169 21.78 4.64 -14.98
N THR A 170 22.93 4.95 -14.41
CA THR A 170 23.94 5.83 -14.99
C THR A 170 25.34 5.40 -14.56
N SER A 171 26.29 5.40 -15.51
CA SER A 171 27.70 5.09 -15.24
C SER A 171 28.45 6.20 -14.50
N VAL A 172 27.88 7.42 -14.47
CA VAL A 172 28.48 8.58 -13.83
C VAL A 172 27.65 8.98 -12.61
N ARG A 173 28.33 9.25 -11.48
CA ARG A 173 27.67 9.75 -10.29
C ARG A 173 26.93 11.07 -10.59
N PRO A 174 25.62 11.17 -10.29
CA PRO A 174 24.88 12.42 -10.42
C PRO A 174 25.54 13.55 -9.65
N GLN A 175 25.84 14.69 -10.32
CA GLN A 175 26.55 15.83 -9.72
C GLN A 175 25.60 16.92 -9.21
N LEU A 176 24.36 16.97 -9.75
CA LEU A 176 23.42 18.07 -9.49
C LEU A 176 22.52 17.82 -8.25
N HIS A 177 22.51 16.59 -7.72
CA HIS A 177 21.71 16.19 -6.56
C HIS A 177 22.32 15.00 -5.83
N SER A 178 21.83 14.74 -4.61
CA SER A 178 22.25 13.60 -3.77
C SER A 178 21.28 12.40 -3.79
N SER A 179 20.20 12.48 -4.59
CA SER A 179 19.17 11.44 -4.70
C SER A 179 19.60 10.33 -5.67
N TYR A 180 20.58 9.54 -5.27
CA TYR A 180 21.08 8.40 -6.04
C TYR A 180 21.49 7.26 -5.10
N ILE A 181 21.63 6.06 -5.66
CA ILE A 181 22.11 4.86 -4.99
C ILE A 181 23.47 4.50 -5.55
N ASN A 182 24.38 4.14 -4.66
CA ASN A 182 25.72 3.70 -5.04
C ASN A 182 25.70 2.36 -5.79
N PRO A 183 26.72 2.05 -6.61
CA PRO A 183 26.79 0.84 -7.43
C PRO A 183 26.61 -0.46 -6.64
N GLU A 184 27.13 -0.54 -5.42
CA GLU A 184 27.00 -1.72 -4.56
C GLU A 184 25.53 -2.05 -4.22
N GLU A 185 24.70 -1.03 -4.07
CA GLU A 185 23.28 -1.17 -3.75
C GLU A 185 22.38 -1.18 -5.01
N ALA A 186 22.82 -0.49 -6.08
CA ALA A 186 22.04 -0.32 -7.30
C ALA A 186 21.69 -1.67 -7.97
N GLY A 187 22.63 -2.62 -7.94
CA GLY A 187 22.39 -3.98 -8.43
C GLY A 187 21.27 -4.73 -7.72
N ARG A 188 20.97 -4.38 -6.46
CA ARG A 188 19.87 -4.99 -5.68
C ARG A 188 18.50 -4.58 -6.18
N LEU A 189 18.33 -3.38 -6.74
CA LEU A 189 17.06 -2.95 -7.34
C LEU A 189 16.64 -3.88 -8.47
N ARG A 190 17.59 -4.33 -9.28
CA ARG A 190 17.35 -5.31 -10.34
C ARG A 190 16.82 -6.65 -9.79
N LEU A 191 17.27 -7.05 -8.60
CA LEU A 191 16.76 -8.25 -7.94
C LEU A 191 15.29 -8.08 -7.53
N LEU A 192 14.92 -6.91 -7.01
CA LEU A 192 13.53 -6.63 -6.62
C LEU A 192 12.55 -6.76 -7.79
N MET A 193 12.96 -6.39 -9.02
CA MET A 193 12.14 -6.57 -10.21
C MET A 193 11.87 -8.03 -10.56
N ARG A 194 12.82 -8.90 -10.25
CA ARG A 194 12.72 -10.33 -10.57
C ARG A 194 11.89 -11.11 -9.55
N MET A 195 11.64 -10.50 -8.37
CA MET A 195 10.82 -11.11 -7.34
C MET A 195 9.34 -11.06 -7.74
N ASN A 196 8.65 -12.13 -7.46
CA ASN A 196 7.20 -12.20 -7.44
C ASN A 196 6.76 -12.88 -6.15
N TYR A 197 5.47 -12.95 -5.90
CA TYR A 197 4.97 -13.54 -4.66
C TYR A 197 5.35 -15.00 -4.50
N GLU A 198 5.39 -15.76 -5.60
CA GLU A 198 5.74 -17.19 -5.59
C GLU A 198 7.24 -17.43 -5.37
N THR A 199 8.10 -16.53 -5.87
CA THR A 199 9.55 -16.74 -5.88
C THR A 199 10.33 -15.90 -4.88
N MET A 200 9.71 -14.90 -4.24
CA MET A 200 10.42 -13.97 -3.34
C MET A 200 11.09 -14.66 -2.14
N HIS A 201 10.61 -15.82 -1.72
CA HIS A 201 11.22 -16.63 -0.66
C HIS A 201 12.60 -17.19 -1.04
N LEU A 202 12.90 -17.32 -2.34
CA LEU A 202 14.19 -17.77 -2.86
C LEU A 202 15.28 -16.68 -2.77
N PHE A 203 14.88 -15.44 -2.57
CA PHE A 203 15.81 -14.33 -2.44
C PHE A 203 16.14 -14.11 -0.95
N GLY A 204 17.21 -14.76 -0.50
CA GLY A 204 17.71 -14.62 0.86
C GLY A 204 18.22 -13.19 1.11
N MET A 205 17.42 -12.38 1.80
CA MET A 205 17.79 -11.03 2.23
C MET A 205 17.88 -10.99 3.75
N SER A 206 18.96 -10.40 4.28
CA SER A 206 19.04 -10.07 5.69
C SER A 206 18.00 -8.98 6.05
N ARG A 207 17.74 -8.80 7.33
CA ARG A 207 16.87 -7.71 7.84
C ARG A 207 17.37 -6.34 7.39
N ALA A 208 18.67 -6.08 7.56
CA ALA A 208 19.27 -4.81 7.19
C ALA A 208 19.11 -4.53 5.68
N GLU A 209 19.26 -5.54 4.83
CA GLU A 209 19.06 -5.40 3.40
C GLU A 209 17.60 -5.10 3.04
N ARG A 210 16.62 -5.77 3.68
CA ARG A 210 15.20 -5.46 3.50
C ARG A 210 14.86 -4.04 3.95
N ALA A 211 15.30 -3.66 5.15
CA ALA A 211 15.07 -2.31 5.68
C ALA A 211 15.70 -1.25 4.77
N ARG A 212 16.89 -1.50 4.23
CA ARG A 212 17.54 -0.59 3.28
C ARG A 212 16.78 -0.51 1.96
N CYS A 213 16.37 -1.62 1.37
CA CYS A 213 15.54 -1.62 0.16
C CYS A 213 14.22 -0.89 0.38
N LEU A 214 13.57 -1.10 1.53
CA LEU A 214 12.33 -0.42 1.88
C LEU A 214 12.53 1.09 2.00
N THR A 215 13.64 1.53 2.61
CA THR A 215 14.00 2.97 2.70
C THR A 215 14.19 3.57 1.31
N ILE A 216 14.95 2.90 0.43
CA ILE A 216 15.19 3.35 -0.94
C ILE A 216 13.86 3.47 -1.71
N MET A 217 12.99 2.48 -1.61
CA MET A 217 11.68 2.53 -2.26
C MET A 217 10.81 3.67 -1.73
N ASN A 218 10.78 3.87 -0.40
CA ASN A 218 10.04 4.98 0.19
C ASN A 218 10.57 6.34 -0.27
N ASP A 219 11.90 6.52 -0.32
CA ASP A 219 12.52 7.75 -0.82
C ASP A 219 12.23 7.97 -2.30
N TYR A 220 12.23 6.90 -3.11
CA TYR A 220 11.81 6.95 -4.50
C TYR A 220 10.37 7.45 -4.66
N TYR A 221 9.42 6.88 -3.93
CA TYR A 221 8.03 7.35 -3.95
C TYR A 221 7.88 8.80 -3.48
N ARG A 222 8.66 9.23 -2.49
CA ARG A 222 8.67 10.63 -2.02
C ARG A 222 9.17 11.62 -3.06
N LEU A 223 10.08 11.21 -3.93
CA LEU A 223 10.59 12.04 -5.03
C LEU A 223 9.58 12.19 -6.17
N HIS A 224 8.75 11.17 -6.40
CA HIS A 224 7.89 11.09 -7.57
C HIS A 224 6.40 11.36 -7.29
N LEU A 225 5.95 11.27 -6.03
CA LEU A 225 4.58 11.60 -5.65
C LEU A 225 4.51 12.96 -4.95
N PRO A 226 3.60 13.86 -5.39
CA PRO A 226 3.40 15.14 -4.74
C PRO A 226 3.01 14.96 -3.26
N ASP A 227 3.61 15.79 -2.38
CA ASP A 227 3.27 15.85 -0.95
C ASP A 227 3.29 14.49 -0.21
N PHE A 228 4.09 13.52 -0.67
CA PHE A 228 4.20 12.23 0.00
C PHE A 228 4.97 12.38 1.32
N PRO A 229 4.31 12.16 2.48
CA PRO A 229 4.90 12.46 3.77
C PRO A 229 5.85 11.35 4.26
N THR A 230 6.52 11.61 5.38
CA THR A 230 7.16 10.54 6.15
C THR A 230 6.08 9.65 6.78
N LEU A 231 6.19 8.33 6.60
CA LEU A 231 5.26 7.35 7.11
C LEU A 231 5.64 6.95 8.54
N LYS A 232 4.67 6.97 9.45
CA LYS A 232 4.89 6.58 10.86
C LYS A 232 5.07 5.06 10.99
N SER A 233 4.33 4.28 10.22
CA SER A 233 4.39 2.82 10.23
C SER A 233 5.67 2.26 9.61
N LEU A 234 6.44 3.06 8.86
CA LEU A 234 7.70 2.64 8.26
C LEU A 234 8.74 2.23 9.34
N GLU A 235 8.89 3.04 10.37
CA GLU A 235 9.84 2.75 11.46
C GLU A 235 9.39 1.53 12.26
N VAL A 236 8.09 1.44 12.55
CA VAL A 236 7.52 0.26 13.24
C VAL A 236 7.77 -1.03 12.43
N LEU A 237 7.61 -0.97 11.11
CA LEU A 237 7.86 -2.12 10.26
C LEU A 237 9.35 -2.52 10.25
N LYS A 238 10.26 -1.55 10.28
CA LYS A 238 11.70 -1.82 10.35
C LYS A 238 12.08 -2.50 11.67
N GLU A 239 11.58 -1.97 12.80
CA GLU A 239 11.84 -2.51 14.15
C GLU A 239 11.29 -3.93 14.33
N LEU A 240 10.16 -4.27 13.73
CA LEU A 240 9.55 -5.59 13.86
C LEU A 240 10.42 -6.71 13.25
N PHE A 241 11.20 -6.35 12.25
CA PHE A 241 12.14 -7.28 11.63
C PHE A 241 13.54 -7.25 12.29
N ASP A 242 13.72 -6.47 13.38
CA ASP A 242 14.94 -6.42 14.19
C ASP A 242 15.12 -7.61 15.17
#